data_b79e967a02488c2e68b4691e9c3ec7cd
#
_entry.id   b79e967a02488c2e68b4691e9c3ec7cd
#
_cell.length_a   1.000
_cell.length_b   1.000
_cell.length_c   1.000
_cell.angle_alpha   90.00
_cell.angle_beta   90.00
_cell.angle_gamma   90.00
#
_symmetry.space_group_name_H-M   'P 1'
#
loop_
_entity.id
_entity.type
_entity.pdbx_description
1 polymer ?
#
loop_
_entity_poly.entity_id
_entity_poly.type
_entity_poly.pdbx_seq_one_letter_code
_entity_poly.pdbx_strand_id
1 'polypeptide(L)'
;MKFRDKETKIINFIEDFGCITESQLDKLFECDKSTIRNILHTHFINKKGDIFVHKQKSINKKVIAAIDVLCEYKGRFKYFYKNFEPIYLSFLNKNNELYNIIVSEKADEKGIVKMLNNKPSGQWNCDKLILLFEDTEMIDKIETETPYLYCTYPPVDIIK
;
A
#
# COMPACT_ATOMS: atom_id res chain seq x y z
N MET A 1 -25.36 12.23 10.56
CA MET A 1 -24.65 11.41 11.55
C MET A 1 -23.23 11.94 11.70
N LYS A 2 -22.80 12.21 12.91
CA LYS A 2 -21.43 12.62 13.18
C LYS A 2 -20.58 11.37 13.41
N PHE A 3 -19.63 11.09 12.51
CA PHE A 3 -18.70 9.99 12.69
C PHE A 3 -17.69 10.28 13.78
N ARG A 4 -17.25 9.25 14.48
CA ARG A 4 -16.11 9.34 15.39
C ARG A 4 -14.83 9.56 14.57
N ASP A 5 -13.78 10.11 15.19
CA ASP A 5 -12.52 10.39 14.50
C ASP A 5 -11.93 9.15 13.79
N LYS A 6 -12.02 7.99 14.41
CA LYS A 6 -11.56 6.72 13.81
C LYS A 6 -12.34 6.39 12.53
N GLU A 7 -13.65 6.52 12.55
CA GLU A 7 -14.51 6.25 11.39
C GLU A 7 -14.21 7.22 10.25
N THR A 8 -14.02 8.49 10.55
CA THR A 8 -13.62 9.49 9.57
C THR A 8 -12.28 9.15 8.93
N LYS A 9 -11.29 8.76 9.71
CA LYS A 9 -9.97 8.33 9.21
C LYS A 9 -10.09 7.13 8.27
N ILE A 10 -10.90 6.14 8.62
CA ILE A 10 -11.13 4.96 7.79
C ILE A 10 -11.83 5.31 6.49
N ILE A 11 -12.87 6.14 6.54
CA ILE A 11 -13.59 6.59 5.36
C ILE A 11 -12.64 7.34 4.41
N ASN A 12 -11.86 8.27 4.93
CA ASN A 12 -10.87 8.99 4.15
C ASN A 12 -9.82 8.06 3.54
N PHE A 13 -9.37 7.04 4.27
CA PHE A 13 -8.46 6.04 3.75
C PHE A 13 -9.07 5.30 2.55
N ILE A 14 -10.31 4.85 2.67
CA ILE A 14 -10.99 4.13 1.58
C ILE A 14 -11.25 5.05 0.39
N GLU A 15 -11.54 6.32 0.62
CA GLU A 15 -11.65 7.31 -0.46
C GLU A 15 -10.32 7.48 -1.21
N ASP A 16 -9.21 7.57 -0.49
CA ASP A 16 -7.88 7.76 -1.08
C ASP A 16 -7.37 6.51 -1.80
N PHE A 17 -7.42 5.36 -1.14
CA PHE A 17 -6.83 4.11 -1.64
C PHE A 17 -7.81 3.26 -2.46
N GLY A 18 -9.08 3.44 -2.27
CA GLY A 18 -10.14 2.76 -3.02
C GLY A 18 -10.63 1.46 -2.41
N CYS A 19 -9.78 0.70 -1.73
CA CYS A 19 -10.15 -0.56 -1.09
C CYS A 19 -9.21 -0.91 0.07
N ILE A 20 -9.71 -1.76 0.97
CA ILE A 20 -8.95 -2.30 2.11
C ILE A 20 -9.62 -3.60 2.55
N THR A 21 -8.85 -4.60 2.94
CA THR A 21 -9.42 -5.82 3.53
C THR A 21 -9.83 -5.61 4.97
N GLU A 22 -10.75 -6.43 5.46
CA GLU A 22 -11.19 -6.39 6.86
C GLU A 22 -10.02 -6.64 7.82
N SER A 23 -9.12 -7.58 7.48
CA SER A 23 -7.91 -7.86 8.26
C SER A 23 -6.96 -6.66 8.32
N GLN A 24 -6.75 -5.99 7.20
CA GLN A 24 -5.92 -4.79 7.13
C GLN A 24 -6.54 -3.64 7.95
N LEU A 25 -7.86 -3.50 7.84
CA LEU A 25 -8.59 -2.49 8.60
C LEU A 25 -8.40 -2.67 10.10
N ASP A 26 -8.49 -3.91 10.57
CA ASP A 26 -8.28 -4.24 11.99
C ASP A 26 -6.83 -3.97 12.42
N LYS A 27 -5.86 -4.38 11.61
CA LYS A 27 -4.44 -4.15 11.90
C LYS A 27 -4.07 -2.66 11.96
N LEU A 28 -4.58 -1.84 11.06
CA LEU A 28 -4.23 -0.42 10.99
C LEU A 28 -5.03 0.46 11.94
N PHE A 29 -6.32 0.15 12.15
CA PHE A 29 -7.24 1.03 12.87
C PHE A 29 -7.87 0.42 14.11
N GLU A 30 -7.62 -0.87 14.39
CA GLU A 30 -8.21 -1.58 15.54
C GLU A 30 -9.74 -1.43 15.58
N CYS A 31 -10.41 -1.90 14.52
CA CYS A 31 -11.86 -1.73 14.34
C CYS A 31 -12.68 -2.78 15.09
N ASP A 32 -13.70 -2.32 15.80
CA ASP A 32 -14.76 -3.18 16.34
C ASP A 32 -15.92 -3.32 15.34
N LYS A 33 -16.88 -4.19 15.67
CA LYS A 33 -18.08 -4.44 14.84
C LYS A 33 -18.94 -3.20 14.66
N SER A 34 -19.00 -2.34 15.68
CA SER A 34 -19.74 -1.08 15.63
C SER A 34 -19.15 -0.11 14.62
N THR A 35 -17.83 0.03 14.61
CA THR A 35 -17.11 0.87 13.65
C THR A 35 -17.35 0.37 12.22
N ILE A 36 -17.24 -0.93 11.98
CA ILE A 36 -17.49 -1.54 10.66
C ILE A 36 -18.93 -1.27 10.21
N ARG A 37 -19.92 -1.46 11.10
CA ARG A 37 -21.31 -1.19 10.80
C ARG A 37 -21.52 0.26 10.40
N ASN A 38 -20.95 1.20 11.13
CA ASN A 38 -21.09 2.64 10.85
C ASN A 38 -20.48 3.02 9.51
N ILE A 39 -19.33 2.44 9.15
CA ILE A 39 -18.69 2.66 7.86
C ILE A 39 -19.60 2.17 6.71
N LEU A 40 -20.22 1.01 6.86
CA LEU A 40 -21.10 0.43 5.84
C LEU A 40 -22.42 1.22 5.67
N HIS A 41 -22.79 2.05 6.65
CA HIS A 41 -23.93 2.96 6.50
C HIS A 41 -23.62 4.17 5.61
N THR A 42 -22.38 4.40 5.26
CA THR A 42 -22.04 5.45 4.29
C THR A 42 -22.49 5.02 2.89
N HIS A 43 -22.97 5.96 2.09
CA HIS A 43 -23.41 5.67 0.73
C HIS A 43 -22.26 5.40 -0.25
N PHE A 44 -21.01 5.53 0.18
CA PHE A 44 -19.82 5.48 -0.69
C PHE A 44 -19.01 4.20 -0.56
N ILE A 45 -19.29 3.34 0.43
CA ILE A 45 -18.51 2.15 0.73
C ILE A 45 -19.39 0.91 0.65
N ASN A 46 -18.93 -0.08 -0.13
CA ASN A 46 -19.53 -1.40 -0.22
C ASN A 46 -18.58 -2.45 0.36
N LYS A 47 -19.14 -3.54 0.86
CA LYS A 47 -18.36 -4.71 1.25
C LYS A 47 -18.55 -5.81 0.23
N LYS A 48 -17.45 -6.31 -0.35
CA LYS A 48 -17.42 -7.45 -1.27
C LYS A 48 -16.55 -8.54 -0.65
N GLY A 49 -17.18 -9.62 -0.12
CA GLY A 49 -16.47 -10.61 0.67
C GLY A 49 -15.87 -9.96 1.92
N ASP A 50 -14.56 -10.05 2.07
CA ASP A 50 -13.81 -9.44 3.18
C ASP A 50 -13.17 -8.09 2.80
N ILE A 51 -13.55 -7.51 1.65
CA ILE A 51 -12.96 -6.28 1.14
C ILE A 51 -13.96 -5.14 1.17
N PHE A 52 -13.57 -4.02 1.78
CA PHE A 52 -14.29 -2.75 1.71
C PHE A 52 -13.80 -1.98 0.49
N VAL A 53 -14.71 -1.53 -0.35
CA VAL A 53 -14.39 -0.84 -1.60
C VAL A 53 -15.24 0.42 -1.78
N HIS A 54 -14.63 1.49 -2.24
CA HIS A 54 -15.33 2.72 -2.60
C HIS A 54 -16.19 2.46 -3.85
N LYS A 55 -17.43 2.94 -3.83
CA LYS A 55 -18.42 2.70 -4.91
C LYS A 55 -17.93 3.09 -6.31
N GLN A 56 -17.14 4.14 -6.40
CA GLN A 56 -16.61 4.65 -7.66
C GLN A 56 -15.27 4.03 -8.05
N LYS A 57 -14.76 3.07 -7.27
CA LYS A 57 -13.48 2.41 -7.50
C LYS A 57 -13.67 0.90 -7.52
N SER A 58 -12.71 0.20 -8.09
CA SER A 58 -12.68 -1.26 -8.12
C SER A 58 -11.66 -1.80 -7.13
N ILE A 59 -11.79 -3.08 -6.80
CA ILE A 59 -10.78 -3.79 -6.01
C ILE A 59 -9.48 -3.84 -6.80
N ASN A 60 -8.40 -3.36 -6.21
CA ASN A 60 -7.08 -3.34 -6.81
C ASN A 60 -6.10 -4.15 -5.95
N LYS A 61 -5.67 -5.30 -6.46
CA LYS A 61 -4.75 -6.19 -5.74
C LYS A 61 -3.40 -5.55 -5.43
N LYS A 62 -2.93 -4.62 -6.24
CA LYS A 62 -1.68 -3.90 -6.00
C LYS A 62 -1.80 -2.95 -4.80
N VAL A 63 -2.93 -2.27 -4.68
CA VAL A 63 -3.24 -1.42 -3.51
C VAL A 63 -3.30 -2.28 -2.25
N ILE A 64 -3.98 -3.42 -2.30
CA ILE A 64 -4.06 -4.36 -1.18
C ILE A 64 -2.66 -4.82 -0.76
N ALA A 65 -1.80 -5.18 -1.71
CA ALA A 65 -0.42 -5.59 -1.44
C ALA A 65 0.39 -4.46 -0.78
N ALA A 66 0.26 -3.22 -1.27
CA ALA A 66 0.91 -2.06 -0.66
C ALA A 66 0.44 -1.82 0.78
N ILE A 67 -0.85 -1.98 1.05
CA ILE A 67 -1.40 -1.84 2.40
C ILE A 67 -0.89 -2.96 3.31
N ASP A 68 -0.70 -4.19 2.80
CA ASP A 68 -0.10 -5.28 3.59
C ASP A 68 1.29 -4.90 4.09
N VAL A 69 2.10 -4.26 3.25
CA VAL A 69 3.41 -3.74 3.67
C VAL A 69 3.25 -2.70 4.78
N LEU A 70 2.33 -1.77 4.61
CA LEU A 70 2.06 -0.74 5.63
C LEU A 70 1.67 -1.39 6.98
N CYS A 71 0.87 -2.45 6.95
CA CYS A 71 0.49 -3.21 8.14
C CYS A 71 1.71 -3.80 8.86
N GLU A 72 2.71 -4.30 8.13
CA GLU A 72 3.96 -4.80 8.72
C GLU A 72 4.76 -3.70 9.44
N TYR A 73 4.58 -2.46 9.04
CA TYR A 73 5.24 -1.30 9.65
C TYR A 73 4.38 -0.60 10.71
N LYS A 74 3.23 -1.16 11.08
CA LYS A 74 2.38 -0.56 12.11
C LYS A 74 3.16 -0.30 13.40
N GLY A 75 2.99 0.90 13.95
CA GLY A 75 3.73 1.36 15.13
C GLY A 75 5.14 1.87 14.83
N ARG A 76 5.63 1.76 13.59
CA ARG A 76 6.96 2.20 13.16
C ARG A 76 6.93 3.32 12.13
N PHE A 77 5.76 3.77 11.69
CA PHE A 77 5.60 4.93 10.82
C PHE A 77 4.95 6.10 11.56
N LYS A 78 5.27 7.32 11.12
CA LYS A 78 4.65 8.56 11.62
C LYS A 78 3.40 8.90 10.86
N TYR A 79 3.45 8.82 9.53
CA TYR A 79 2.31 9.02 8.64
C TYR A 79 2.57 8.33 7.31
N PHE A 80 1.51 8.18 6.53
CA PHE A 80 1.54 7.60 5.20
C PHE A 80 0.59 8.38 4.28
N TYR A 81 0.78 8.21 2.97
CA TYR A 81 -0.10 8.84 1.99
C TYR A 81 -0.12 8.02 0.70
N LYS A 82 -1.21 8.18 -0.06
CA LYS A 82 -1.33 7.64 -1.40
C LYS A 82 -0.41 8.40 -2.34
N ASN A 83 0.26 7.67 -3.24
CA ASN A 83 1.11 8.24 -4.26
C ASN A 83 0.59 7.89 -5.66
N PHE A 84 1.33 8.23 -6.70
CA PHE A 84 0.98 7.96 -8.09
C PHE A 84 1.75 6.76 -8.62
N GLU A 85 1.09 5.96 -9.47
CA GLU A 85 1.73 4.79 -10.10
C GLU A 85 3.09 5.16 -10.74
N PRO A 86 4.10 4.33 -10.61
CA PRO A 86 4.11 2.98 -10.04
C PRO A 86 4.24 2.92 -8.52
N ILE A 87 4.28 4.05 -7.83
CA ILE A 87 4.32 4.12 -6.36
C ILE A 87 2.89 4.15 -5.84
N TYR A 88 2.49 3.09 -5.14
CA TYR A 88 1.11 2.98 -4.65
C TYR A 88 0.91 3.63 -3.30
N LEU A 89 1.94 3.65 -2.48
CA LEU A 89 1.89 4.19 -1.14
C LEU A 89 3.28 4.65 -0.72
N SER A 90 3.33 5.74 0.03
CA SER A 90 4.55 6.23 0.66
C SER A 90 4.32 6.39 2.15
N PHE A 91 5.33 6.14 2.96
CA PHE A 91 5.25 6.39 4.39
C PHE A 91 6.58 6.90 4.94
N LEU A 92 6.48 7.73 5.97
CA LEU A 92 7.61 8.23 6.75
C LEU A 92 7.74 7.39 8.01
N ASN A 93 8.89 6.78 8.23
CA ASN A 93 9.13 6.02 9.45
C ASN A 93 9.46 6.95 10.64
N LYS A 94 9.64 6.37 11.83
CA LYS A 94 9.95 7.14 13.04
C LYS A 94 11.32 7.82 13.03
N ASN A 95 12.21 7.36 12.15
CA ASN A 95 13.55 7.95 11.96
C ASN A 95 13.58 9.02 10.87
N ASN A 96 12.43 9.47 10.39
CA ASN A 96 12.27 10.45 9.31
C ASN A 96 12.79 9.97 7.95
N GLU A 97 12.82 8.67 7.72
CA GLU A 97 13.15 8.09 6.43
C GLU A 97 11.88 7.87 5.61
N LEU A 98 11.89 8.32 4.37
CA LEU A 98 10.77 8.18 3.45
C LEU A 98 10.90 6.89 2.63
N TYR A 99 9.88 6.07 2.67
CA TYR A 99 9.78 4.81 1.93
C TYR A 99 8.71 4.92 0.86
N ASN A 100 9.02 4.51 -0.36
CA ASN A 100 8.08 4.40 -1.48
C ASN A 100 7.83 2.94 -1.80
N ILE A 101 6.58 2.54 -1.90
CA ILE A 101 6.17 1.16 -2.22
C ILE A 101 5.76 1.09 -3.69
N ILE A 102 6.52 0.32 -4.46
CA ILE A 102 6.24 0.01 -5.87
C ILE A 102 5.68 -1.40 -5.95
N VAL A 103 4.56 -1.58 -6.65
CA VAL A 103 3.93 -2.88 -6.85
C VAL A 103 3.84 -3.16 -8.34
N SER A 104 4.35 -4.30 -8.77
CA SER A 104 4.32 -4.72 -10.16
C SER A 104 3.57 -6.04 -10.34
N GLU A 105 2.68 -6.10 -11.32
CA GLU A 105 2.16 -7.35 -11.85
C GLU A 105 3.18 -7.96 -12.81
N LYS A 106 3.05 -9.26 -13.07
CA LYS A 106 3.96 -10.00 -13.95
C LYS A 106 4.14 -9.33 -15.32
N ALA A 107 3.06 -8.84 -15.90
CA ALA A 107 3.08 -8.21 -17.22
C ALA A 107 3.89 -6.91 -17.24
N ASP A 108 4.02 -6.21 -16.12
CA ASP A 108 4.65 -4.89 -16.01
C ASP A 108 6.09 -4.95 -15.49
N GLU A 109 6.56 -6.09 -15.01
CA GLU A 109 7.85 -6.25 -14.31
C GLU A 109 9.04 -5.72 -15.13
N LYS A 110 9.12 -6.06 -16.41
CA LYS A 110 10.21 -5.62 -17.27
C LYS A 110 10.27 -4.10 -17.41
N GLY A 111 9.11 -3.48 -17.54
CA GLY A 111 9.00 -2.02 -17.62
C GLY A 111 9.40 -1.34 -16.32
N ILE A 112 8.98 -1.89 -15.19
CA ILE A 112 9.35 -1.38 -13.87
C ILE A 112 10.86 -1.49 -13.63
N VAL A 113 11.46 -2.64 -13.93
CA VAL A 113 12.91 -2.85 -13.78
C VAL A 113 13.68 -1.89 -14.68
N LYS A 114 13.25 -1.71 -15.92
CA LYS A 114 13.86 -0.73 -16.83
C LYS A 114 13.80 0.69 -16.24
N MET A 115 12.67 1.06 -15.68
CA MET A 115 12.50 2.36 -15.03
C MET A 115 13.44 2.51 -13.81
N LEU A 116 13.51 1.47 -12.95
CA LEU A 116 14.39 1.46 -11.79
C LEU A 116 15.87 1.65 -12.18
N ASN A 117 16.31 0.93 -13.21
CA ASN A 117 17.71 0.91 -13.63
C ASN A 117 18.13 2.19 -14.37
N ASN A 118 17.18 2.85 -15.05
CA ASN A 118 17.46 4.04 -15.86
C ASN A 118 17.22 5.36 -15.11
N LYS A 119 16.53 5.34 -13.98
CA LYS A 119 16.25 6.55 -13.22
C LYS A 119 17.44 6.90 -12.34
N PRO A 120 18.05 8.10 -12.48
CA PRO A 120 19.18 8.50 -11.67
C PRO A 120 18.87 8.45 -10.16
N SER A 121 19.90 8.21 -9.37
CA SER A 121 19.83 8.30 -7.91
C SER A 121 19.25 9.65 -7.49
N GLY A 122 18.32 9.63 -6.53
CA GLY A 122 17.64 10.82 -6.03
C GLY A 122 16.36 11.22 -6.77
N GLN A 123 16.09 10.67 -7.96
CA GLN A 123 14.82 10.95 -8.67
C GLN A 123 13.61 10.23 -8.09
N TRP A 124 13.82 9.26 -7.23
CA TRP A 124 12.74 8.59 -6.50
C TRP A 124 12.24 9.39 -5.30
N ASN A 125 12.99 10.44 -4.90
CA ASN A 125 12.65 11.31 -3.78
C ASN A 125 12.30 10.54 -2.50
N CYS A 126 13.05 9.47 -2.22
CA CYS A 126 12.86 8.65 -1.03
C CYS A 126 14.20 8.09 -0.56
N ASP A 127 14.24 7.66 0.69
CA ASP A 127 15.41 7.03 1.28
C ASP A 127 15.49 5.55 0.94
N LYS A 128 14.35 4.90 0.74
CA LYS A 128 14.28 3.47 0.44
C LYS A 128 13.06 3.12 -0.41
N LEU A 129 13.26 2.17 -1.30
CA LEU A 129 12.17 1.56 -2.08
C LEU A 129 11.78 0.23 -1.44
N ILE A 130 10.49 -0.07 -1.47
CA ILE A 130 9.97 -1.41 -1.21
C ILE A 130 9.35 -1.90 -2.51
N LEU A 131 9.94 -2.95 -3.08
CA LEU A 131 9.55 -3.48 -4.38
C LEU A 131 8.75 -4.76 -4.19
N LEU A 132 7.53 -4.77 -4.69
CA LEU A 132 6.63 -5.91 -4.66
C LEU A 132 6.47 -6.48 -6.07
N PHE A 133 6.96 -7.70 -6.27
CA PHE A 133 6.85 -8.46 -7.51
C PHE A 133 6.13 -9.77 -7.25
N GLU A 134 5.52 -10.36 -8.28
CA GLU A 134 4.79 -11.62 -8.11
C GLU A 134 5.72 -12.82 -7.86
N ASP A 135 6.99 -12.73 -8.27
CA ASP A 135 8.01 -13.77 -8.07
C ASP A 135 9.42 -13.17 -7.97
N THR A 136 10.43 -14.03 -7.93
CA THR A 136 11.84 -13.66 -7.78
C THR A 136 12.61 -13.53 -9.09
N GLU A 137 11.97 -13.67 -10.25
CA GLU A 137 12.68 -13.69 -11.55
C GLU A 137 13.46 -12.42 -11.83
N MET A 138 12.98 -11.29 -11.36
CA MET A 138 13.57 -9.99 -11.68
C MET A 138 14.61 -9.51 -10.68
N ILE A 139 14.80 -10.21 -9.56
CA ILE A 139 15.65 -9.73 -8.45
C ILE A 139 17.10 -9.44 -8.90
N ASP A 140 17.67 -10.32 -9.73
CA ASP A 140 19.05 -10.17 -10.19
C ASP A 140 19.21 -9.17 -11.35
N LYS A 141 18.10 -8.64 -11.84
CA LYS A 141 18.08 -7.66 -12.94
C LYS A 141 17.95 -6.23 -12.46
N ILE A 142 17.78 -6.02 -11.15
CA ILE A 142 17.63 -4.69 -10.56
C ILE A 142 19.01 -4.13 -10.23
N GLU A 143 19.34 -3.00 -10.87
CA GLU A 143 20.63 -2.33 -10.78
C GLU A 143 20.50 -0.88 -10.29
N THR A 144 19.48 -0.60 -9.46
CA THR A 144 19.27 0.74 -8.91
C THR A 144 20.25 1.04 -7.77
N GLU A 145 20.72 2.30 -7.70
CA GLU A 145 21.55 2.77 -6.59
C GLU A 145 20.71 3.10 -5.34
N THR A 146 19.41 3.31 -5.49
CA THR A 146 18.53 3.58 -4.36
C THR A 146 18.38 2.32 -3.51
N PRO A 147 18.60 2.38 -2.19
CA PRO A 147 18.38 1.22 -1.32
C PRO A 147 16.97 0.66 -1.48
N TYR A 148 16.83 -0.67 -1.50
CA TYR A 148 15.51 -1.29 -1.64
C TYR A 148 15.40 -2.60 -0.86
N LEU A 149 14.14 -2.95 -0.54
CA LEU A 149 13.74 -4.28 -0.13
C LEU A 149 12.99 -4.92 -1.30
N TYR A 150 13.31 -6.17 -1.59
CA TYR A 150 12.58 -6.96 -2.59
C TYR A 150 11.60 -7.88 -1.87
N CYS A 151 10.35 -7.81 -2.25
CA CYS A 151 9.29 -8.63 -1.69
C CYS A 151 8.52 -9.33 -2.81
N THR A 152 8.03 -10.53 -2.54
CA THR A 152 7.03 -11.19 -3.39
C THR A 152 5.64 -11.01 -2.80
N TYR A 153 4.61 -11.11 -3.64
CA TYR A 153 3.21 -11.05 -3.22
C TYR A 153 2.31 -11.83 -4.18
N PRO A 154 1.07 -12.18 -3.83
CA PRO A 154 0.52 -12.41 -2.50
C PRO A 154 0.93 -13.78 -1.94
N PRO A 155 1.07 -13.92 -0.63
CA PRO A 155 1.17 -12.88 0.40
C PRO A 155 2.50 -12.13 0.35
N VAL A 156 2.59 -10.99 1.03
CA VAL A 156 3.84 -10.22 1.09
C VAL A 156 4.89 -10.99 1.88
N ASP A 157 6.02 -11.25 1.22
CA ASP A 157 7.17 -11.96 1.81
C ASP A 157 8.47 -11.24 1.42
N ILE A 158 9.28 -10.87 2.40
CA ILE A 158 10.54 -10.14 2.19
C ILE A 158 11.62 -11.14 1.77
N ILE A 159 12.19 -10.96 0.58
CA ILE A 159 13.24 -11.84 0.02
C ILE A 159 14.64 -11.26 0.25
N LYS A 160 14.79 -9.94 0.09
CA LYS A 160 16.12 -9.32 0.14
C LYS A 160 16.07 -7.90 0.70
#